data_2d30b32a88ab17a8f54e96bdba2bca87
#
_entry.id   2d30b32a88ab17a8f54e96bdba2bca87
#
_cell.length_a   1.000
_cell.length_b   1.000
_cell.length_c   1.000
_cell.angle_alpha   90.00
_cell.angle_beta   90.00
_cell.angle_gamma   90.00
#
_symmetry.space_group_name_H-M   'P 1'
#
loop_
_entity.id
_entity.type
_entity.pdbx_description
1 polymer ?
#
loop_
_entity_poly.entity_id
_entity_poly.type
_entity_poly.pdbx_seq_one_letter_code
_entity_poly.pdbx_strand_id
1 'polypeptide(L)'
;MRTGTLPARWISDKSRSRSWHGAKRPFKGPKPRPVAPLELTRPPIVVTEPMMDDIVQDAVLSYAKSDETIQHFTRFGIPMAALGAIQEHFSSTPMRSIRNAWGSILNIWAQECQKGFWDAFASRKELASAYTRQGHEALQRACAQSFLQWLLYHLNQLRQQKRISSKRLIEVQEAVMQLEMIRSITDLRVPALAFANARSLTRQIHLHVGPTNSGKTHGALVTLSRARTGMYAGPLRLLAHEVWERMNQGTISPGIPPRACNLRTGEEVRTVDEYAGLVSCTVEMADVTRPYDVAVIDEIQMIADPQRGFAWTHAVLGLPAKELHLCGEASTVPLIQHLAKLCGDDLHVHNYERLTPLHVAPHSLYGDLGKVQRGDCIVAFKRSTIFRLKEQIEARTGLQCALAYGALPPETKSEQAKLFNAGKLDVMVASDAIGMGLNLRIKRVIFDTLSKWNGTETVPLYLSQIKQIAGRA
;
A
#
# COMPACT_ATOMS: atom_id res chain seq x y z
N MET A 1 33.59 -34.26 -38.79
CA MET A 1 34.82 -34.67 -38.12
C MET A 1 34.72 -34.35 -36.63
N ARG A 2 34.81 -35.38 -35.77
CA ARG A 2 35.02 -35.44 -34.31
C ARG A 2 34.00 -34.71 -33.43
N THR A 3 32.98 -35.34 -32.98
CA THR A 3 32.64 -36.14 -31.77
C THR A 3 33.54 -35.97 -30.56
N GLY A 4 32.98 -35.51 -29.46
CA GLY A 4 33.58 -35.46 -28.15
C GLY A 4 32.52 -35.57 -27.04
N THR A 5 32.07 -36.77 -26.76
CA THR A 5 31.27 -37.18 -25.61
C THR A 5 32.15 -37.25 -24.34
N LEU A 6 31.66 -36.78 -23.19
CA LEU A 6 32.22 -37.04 -21.87
C LEU A 6 31.24 -37.91 -21.05
N PRO A 7 31.73 -38.87 -20.25
CA PRO A 7 30.92 -39.89 -19.62
C PRO A 7 30.51 -39.58 -18.19
N ALA A 8 29.34 -40.07 -17.83
CA ALA A 8 28.86 -40.18 -16.46
C ALA A 8 29.69 -41.22 -15.66
N ARG A 9 30.01 -40.88 -14.42
CA ARG A 9 30.43 -41.86 -13.41
C ARG A 9 29.58 -41.80 -12.17
N TRP A 10 28.77 -42.81 -12.01
CA TRP A 10 28.19 -43.21 -10.75
C TRP A 10 29.21 -43.95 -9.92
N ILE A 11 29.42 -43.61 -8.65
CA ILE A 11 29.99 -44.48 -7.64
C ILE A 11 29.09 -44.41 -6.40
N SER A 12 28.44 -45.55 -6.15
CA SER A 12 27.81 -45.88 -4.89
C SER A 12 28.87 -46.20 -3.85
N ASP A 13 28.77 -45.63 -2.66
CA ASP A 13 29.38 -46.25 -1.49
C ASP A 13 28.42 -46.23 -0.31
N LYS A 14 28.09 -47.43 0.14
CA LYS A 14 27.37 -47.73 1.36
C LYS A 14 28.36 -47.82 2.51
N SER A 15 27.89 -47.38 3.66
CA SER A 15 28.29 -47.73 5.01
C SER A 15 28.99 -46.62 5.79
N ARG A 16 28.23 -46.04 6.72
CA ARG A 16 28.49 -46.01 8.16
C ARG A 16 27.49 -45.15 8.91
N SER A 17 26.56 -45.82 9.57
CA SER A 17 25.71 -45.28 10.61
C SER A 17 26.60 -44.66 11.74
N ARG A 18 26.52 -43.38 11.97
CA ARG A 18 26.90 -42.73 13.23
C ARG A 18 25.73 -41.93 13.75
N SER A 19 25.15 -42.44 14.83
CA SER A 19 24.17 -41.78 15.66
C SER A 19 24.71 -40.41 16.16
N TRP A 20 24.10 -39.36 15.71
CA TRP A 20 24.31 -38.02 16.29
C TRP A 20 23.14 -37.69 17.20
N HIS A 21 23.27 -38.02 18.47
CA HIS A 21 22.53 -37.39 19.53
C HIS A 21 23.24 -36.06 19.85
N GLY A 22 22.83 -34.99 19.19
CA GLY A 22 23.22 -33.63 19.48
C GLY A 22 21.95 -32.79 19.51
N ALA A 23 21.36 -32.62 20.69
CA ALA A 23 20.27 -31.70 20.89
C ALA A 23 20.71 -30.28 20.50
N LYS A 24 20.26 -29.83 19.32
CA LYS A 24 20.39 -28.42 18.92
C LYS A 24 19.50 -27.58 19.82
N ARG A 25 20.12 -26.79 20.69
CA ARG A 25 19.43 -25.74 21.44
C ARG A 25 18.68 -24.85 20.43
N PRO A 26 17.42 -24.49 20.67
CA PRO A 26 16.71 -23.59 19.78
C PRO A 26 17.44 -22.22 19.80
N PHE A 27 17.71 -21.70 18.62
CA PHE A 27 18.25 -20.36 18.40
C PHE A 27 17.26 -19.35 19.00
N LYS A 28 17.57 -18.81 20.17
CA LYS A 28 16.85 -17.70 20.76
C LYS A 28 17.29 -16.45 19.98
N GLY A 29 16.50 -16.07 18.98
CA GLY A 29 16.61 -14.74 18.39
C GLY A 29 16.52 -13.66 19.50
N PRO A 30 17.10 -12.46 19.25
CA PRO A 30 17.04 -11.38 20.22
C PRO A 30 15.58 -11.12 20.58
N LYS A 31 15.28 -11.13 21.88
CA LYS A 31 13.95 -10.76 22.38
C LYS A 31 13.63 -9.37 21.85
N PRO A 32 12.45 -9.14 21.27
CA PRO A 32 12.02 -7.79 20.93
C PRO A 32 12.10 -6.97 22.22
N ARG A 33 12.78 -5.83 22.16
CA ARG A 33 12.76 -4.86 23.27
C ARG A 33 11.31 -4.53 23.54
N PRO A 34 10.86 -4.50 24.81
CA PRO A 34 9.54 -4.03 25.12
C PRO A 34 9.44 -2.61 24.57
N VAL A 35 8.50 -2.41 23.65
CA VAL A 35 8.06 -1.07 23.24
C VAL A 35 7.50 -0.47 24.51
N ALA A 36 8.09 0.61 25.00
CA ALA A 36 7.56 1.35 26.13
C ALA A 36 6.07 1.62 25.87
N PRO A 37 5.19 1.51 26.87
CA PRO A 37 3.80 1.89 26.71
C PRO A 37 3.80 3.31 26.15
N LEU A 38 3.03 3.54 25.07
CA LEU A 38 2.70 4.89 24.62
C LEU A 38 2.16 5.61 25.86
N GLU A 39 3.02 6.44 26.48
CA GLU A 39 2.56 7.38 27.50
C GLU A 39 1.39 8.12 26.86
N LEU A 40 0.24 8.05 27.48
CA LEU A 40 -0.92 8.86 27.17
C LEU A 40 -0.43 10.30 27.06
N THR A 41 -0.31 10.74 25.84
CA THR A 41 0.28 11.99 25.42
C THR A 41 -0.34 13.12 26.25
N ARG A 42 0.52 13.91 26.88
CA ARG A 42 0.17 15.24 27.36
C ARG A 42 -0.67 15.90 26.27
N PRO A 43 -1.72 16.66 26.64
CA PRO A 43 -2.52 17.34 25.64
C PRO A 43 -1.57 18.09 24.69
N PRO A 44 -1.81 18.04 23.38
CA PRO A 44 -0.89 18.65 22.40
C PRO A 44 -0.67 20.08 22.81
N ILE A 45 0.60 20.45 23.03
CA ILE A 45 0.95 21.86 23.32
C ILE A 45 0.53 22.64 22.08
N VAL A 46 -0.50 23.47 22.20
CA VAL A 46 -0.93 24.36 21.12
C VAL A 46 0.15 25.41 20.98
N VAL A 47 0.99 25.27 19.96
CA VAL A 47 2.06 26.23 19.67
C VAL A 47 1.43 27.41 18.93
N THR A 48 1.59 28.59 19.50
CA THR A 48 1.12 29.85 18.90
C THR A 48 2.11 30.37 17.86
N GLU A 49 1.67 31.21 16.93
CA GLU A 49 2.52 31.77 15.89
C GLU A 49 3.78 32.52 16.45
N PRO A 50 3.71 33.30 17.53
CA PRO A 50 4.91 33.92 18.11
C PRO A 50 5.94 32.94 18.67
N MET A 51 5.49 31.80 19.20
CA MET A 51 6.41 30.75 19.70
C MET A 51 7.13 30.03 18.57
N MET A 52 6.61 30.07 17.34
CA MET A 52 7.22 29.41 16.19
C MET A 52 8.53 30.05 15.76
N ASP A 53 8.74 31.34 15.99
CA ASP A 53 9.97 32.02 15.56
C ASP A 53 11.20 31.45 16.26
N ASP A 54 11.16 31.29 17.57
CA ASP A 54 12.25 30.71 18.34
C ASP A 54 12.46 29.22 17.98
N ILE A 55 11.36 28.48 17.88
CA ILE A 55 11.39 27.05 17.53
C ILE A 55 11.97 26.83 16.12
N VAL A 56 11.63 27.67 15.16
CA VAL A 56 12.17 27.62 13.79
C VAL A 56 13.64 27.99 13.76
N GLN A 57 14.06 29.03 14.47
CA GLN A 57 15.47 29.42 14.54
C GLN A 57 16.35 28.31 15.13
N ASP A 58 15.92 27.71 16.23
CA ASP A 58 16.62 26.58 16.85
C ASP A 58 16.66 25.36 15.92
N ALA A 59 15.56 25.07 15.22
CA ALA A 59 15.50 23.98 14.26
C ALA A 59 16.44 24.20 13.08
N VAL A 60 16.49 25.39 12.49
CA VAL A 60 17.39 25.75 11.38
C VAL A 60 18.85 25.62 11.78
N LEU A 61 19.22 26.13 12.97
CA LEU A 61 20.59 26.02 13.46
C LEU A 61 21.01 24.58 13.77
N SER A 62 20.10 23.81 14.39
CA SER A 62 20.32 22.39 14.66
C SER A 62 20.47 21.59 13.38
N TYR A 63 19.59 21.83 12.38
CA TYR A 63 19.62 21.18 11.08
C TYR A 63 20.91 21.48 10.32
N ALA A 64 21.37 22.72 10.31
CA ALA A 64 22.60 23.13 9.63
C ALA A 64 23.89 22.53 10.24
N LYS A 65 23.88 22.21 11.53
CA LYS A 65 25.02 21.62 12.26
C LYS A 65 25.01 20.11 12.31
N SER A 66 23.92 19.46 11.89
CA SER A 66 23.76 18.00 11.97
C SER A 66 24.68 17.28 10.98
N ASP A 67 25.50 16.35 11.49
CA ASP A 67 26.30 15.45 10.66
C ASP A 67 25.45 14.56 9.76
N GLU A 68 24.27 14.17 10.21
CA GLU A 68 23.31 13.38 9.45
C GLU A 68 22.79 14.15 8.24
N THR A 69 22.49 15.44 8.41
CA THR A 69 22.09 16.35 7.31
C THR A 69 23.19 16.45 6.26
N ILE A 70 24.46 16.64 6.69
CA ILE A 70 25.61 16.72 5.78
C ILE A 70 25.81 15.42 5.01
N GLN A 71 25.71 14.25 5.69
CA GLN A 71 25.80 12.95 5.03
C GLN A 71 24.67 12.73 4.03
N HIS A 72 23.46 13.18 4.37
CA HIS A 72 22.30 13.06 3.52
C HIS A 72 22.52 13.81 2.19
N PHE A 73 22.90 15.10 2.27
CA PHE A 73 23.15 15.89 1.06
C PHE A 73 24.39 15.46 0.27
N THR A 74 25.40 14.92 0.91
CA THR A 74 26.59 14.37 0.21
C THR A 74 26.22 13.26 -0.78
N ARG A 75 25.12 12.52 -0.53
CA ARG A 75 24.64 11.44 -1.39
C ARG A 75 23.87 11.93 -2.64
N PHE A 76 23.50 13.20 -2.72
CA PHE A 76 22.77 13.73 -3.88
C PHE A 76 23.60 13.87 -5.16
N GLY A 77 24.92 13.67 -5.09
CA GLY A 77 25.79 13.68 -6.26
C GLY A 77 25.93 15.03 -6.95
N ILE A 78 25.65 16.15 -6.26
CA ILE A 78 25.79 17.48 -6.83
C ILE A 78 27.28 17.77 -7.10
N PRO A 79 27.63 18.27 -8.32
CA PRO A 79 29.02 18.51 -8.69
C PRO A 79 29.74 19.47 -7.74
N MET A 80 30.97 19.14 -7.36
CA MET A 80 31.81 19.95 -6.46
C MET A 80 32.00 21.38 -6.98
N ALA A 81 32.10 21.56 -8.29
CA ALA A 81 32.25 22.89 -8.86
C ALA A 81 31.01 23.75 -8.69
N ALA A 82 29.81 23.16 -8.71
CA ALA A 82 28.57 23.90 -8.41
C ALA A 82 28.53 24.36 -6.93
N LEU A 83 28.92 23.48 -6.01
CA LEU A 83 29.03 23.83 -4.58
C LEU A 83 30.10 24.89 -4.36
N GLY A 84 31.26 24.77 -5.04
CA GLY A 84 32.33 25.75 -5.02
C GLY A 84 31.87 27.12 -5.53
N ALA A 85 31.05 27.14 -6.60
CA ALA A 85 30.50 28.37 -7.15
C ALA A 85 29.60 29.11 -6.16
N ILE A 86 28.77 28.38 -5.40
CA ILE A 86 27.93 28.96 -4.36
C ILE A 86 28.79 29.48 -3.19
N GLN A 87 29.73 28.66 -2.73
CA GLN A 87 30.60 29.06 -1.62
C GLN A 87 31.41 30.32 -1.94
N GLU A 88 32.00 30.44 -3.14
CA GLU A 88 32.72 31.63 -3.58
C GLU A 88 31.82 32.85 -3.76
N HIS A 89 30.53 32.66 -4.05
CA HIS A 89 29.58 33.76 -4.10
C HIS A 89 29.38 34.43 -2.72
N PHE A 90 29.46 33.64 -1.66
CA PHE A 90 29.24 34.14 -0.28
C PHE A 90 30.52 34.30 0.54
N SER A 91 31.62 33.64 0.18
CA SER A 91 32.85 33.61 0.96
C SER A 91 34.07 33.42 0.06
N SER A 92 35.17 34.11 0.37
CA SER A 92 36.47 33.96 -0.29
C SER A 92 37.28 32.74 0.17
N THR A 93 36.74 31.90 1.06
CA THR A 93 37.44 30.77 1.65
C THR A 93 37.45 29.58 0.68
N PRO A 94 38.59 29.03 0.28
CA PRO A 94 38.67 27.92 -0.65
C PRO A 94 38.12 26.62 -0.05
N MET A 95 37.47 25.83 -0.88
CA MET A 95 36.86 24.57 -0.52
C MET A 95 37.91 23.46 -0.35
N ARG A 96 37.95 22.77 0.81
CA ARG A 96 38.92 21.73 1.12
C ARG A 96 38.39 20.29 0.95
N SER A 97 37.09 20.09 1.13
CA SER A 97 36.44 18.77 0.99
C SER A 97 34.93 18.94 0.77
N ILE A 98 34.27 17.89 0.23
CA ILE A 98 32.80 17.84 0.01
C ILE A 98 32.04 18.07 1.33
N ARG A 99 32.46 17.42 2.41
CA ARG A 99 31.81 17.55 3.72
C ARG A 99 31.91 18.97 4.24
N ASN A 100 33.08 19.59 4.13
CA ASN A 100 33.29 20.97 4.56
C ASN A 100 32.50 21.96 3.69
N ALA A 101 32.35 21.68 2.39
CA ALA A 101 31.52 22.48 1.49
C ALA A 101 30.05 22.48 1.90
N TRP A 102 29.49 21.31 2.12
CA TRP A 102 28.09 21.20 2.58
C TRP A 102 27.87 21.88 3.92
N GLY A 103 28.77 21.67 4.89
CA GLY A 103 28.69 22.34 6.20
C GLY A 103 28.74 23.87 6.07
N SER A 104 29.64 24.39 5.21
CA SER A 104 29.73 25.84 4.95
C SER A 104 28.46 26.38 4.31
N ILE A 105 27.94 25.71 3.29
CA ILE A 105 26.73 26.13 2.56
C ILE A 105 25.49 26.09 3.45
N LEU A 106 25.34 25.02 4.27
CA LEU A 106 24.26 24.94 5.25
C LEU A 106 24.31 26.07 6.29
N ASN A 107 25.50 26.44 6.75
CA ASN A 107 25.66 27.56 7.67
C ASN A 107 25.31 28.91 7.02
N ILE A 108 25.69 29.11 5.74
CA ILE A 108 25.32 30.32 4.99
C ILE A 108 23.79 30.40 4.84
N TRP A 109 23.15 29.30 4.47
CA TRP A 109 21.68 29.21 4.41
C TRP A 109 21.03 29.52 5.75
N ALA A 110 21.54 28.97 6.86
CA ALA A 110 21.01 29.24 8.20
C ALA A 110 21.10 30.76 8.56
N GLN A 111 22.19 31.43 8.19
CA GLN A 111 22.33 32.86 8.37
C GLN A 111 21.33 33.68 7.52
N GLU A 112 21.08 33.26 6.28
CA GLU A 112 20.08 33.89 5.41
C GLU A 112 18.65 33.68 5.95
N CYS A 113 18.35 32.51 6.53
CA CYS A 113 17.10 32.27 7.22
C CYS A 113 16.88 33.21 8.39
N GLN A 114 17.93 33.53 9.17
CA GLN A 114 17.86 34.51 10.26
C GLN A 114 17.60 35.93 9.76
N LYS A 115 17.96 36.25 8.51
CA LYS A 115 17.71 37.54 7.87
C LYS A 115 16.33 37.65 7.18
N GLY A 116 15.45 36.65 7.35
CA GLY A 116 14.08 36.68 6.84
C GLY A 116 13.82 35.83 5.60
N PHE A 117 14.80 35.05 5.10
CA PHE A 117 14.57 34.15 3.96
C PHE A 117 13.43 33.12 4.25
N TRP A 118 13.31 32.73 5.52
CA TRP A 118 12.28 31.79 5.94
C TRP A 118 10.85 32.31 5.72
N ASP A 119 10.62 33.60 5.87
CA ASP A 119 9.30 34.21 5.74
C ASP A 119 8.72 34.11 4.33
N ALA A 120 9.60 34.05 3.34
CA ALA A 120 9.20 33.82 1.95
C ALA A 120 8.87 32.35 1.64
N PHE A 121 9.24 31.44 2.55
CA PHE A 121 9.15 29.99 2.31
C PHE A 121 7.89 29.34 2.88
N ALA A 122 7.50 29.65 4.10
CA ALA A 122 6.35 29.04 4.77
C ALA A 122 5.66 30.00 5.72
N SER A 123 4.33 29.97 5.76
CA SER A 123 3.59 30.76 6.75
C SER A 123 3.75 30.16 8.15
N ARG A 124 3.90 31.02 9.17
CA ARG A 124 4.01 30.60 10.58
C ARG A 124 2.83 29.77 11.03
N LYS A 125 1.64 30.07 10.53
CA LYS A 125 0.41 29.34 10.83
C LYS A 125 0.44 27.89 10.30
N GLU A 126 0.93 27.66 9.09
CA GLU A 126 1.07 26.32 8.51
C GLU A 126 2.13 25.51 9.25
N LEU A 127 3.25 26.13 9.60
CA LEU A 127 4.31 25.49 10.38
C LEU A 127 3.84 25.12 11.78
N ALA A 128 3.13 26.01 12.48
CA ALA A 128 2.56 25.73 13.80
C ALA A 128 1.57 24.59 13.76
N SER A 129 0.71 24.53 12.74
CA SER A 129 -0.22 23.43 12.52
C SER A 129 0.48 22.10 12.21
N ALA A 130 1.55 22.12 11.41
CA ALA A 130 2.34 20.95 11.09
C ALA A 130 3.14 20.46 12.32
N TYR A 131 3.74 21.36 13.06
CA TYR A 131 4.48 21.06 14.29
C TYR A 131 3.60 20.46 15.37
N THR A 132 2.40 21.00 15.58
CA THR A 132 1.42 20.46 16.54
C THR A 132 1.04 19.02 16.22
N ARG A 133 1.00 18.66 14.92
CA ARG A 133 0.65 17.29 14.47
C ARG A 133 1.82 16.31 14.45
N GLN A 134 3.00 16.74 14.06
CA GLN A 134 4.15 15.88 13.72
C GLN A 134 5.43 16.19 14.51
N GLY A 135 5.41 17.24 15.39
CA GLY A 135 6.56 17.62 16.19
C GLY A 135 7.79 18.03 15.36
N HIS A 136 8.96 17.68 15.84
CA HIS A 136 10.24 18.04 15.21
C HIS A 136 10.43 17.50 13.78
N GLU A 137 9.78 16.40 13.40
CA GLU A 137 9.85 15.88 12.02
C GLU A 137 9.30 16.88 11.00
N ALA A 138 8.23 17.59 11.33
CA ALA A 138 7.67 18.63 10.45
C ALA A 138 8.68 19.75 10.19
N LEU A 139 9.43 20.15 11.21
CA LEU A 139 10.47 21.17 11.10
C LEU A 139 11.67 20.70 10.28
N GLN A 140 12.13 19.47 10.49
CA GLN A 140 13.22 18.90 9.69
C GLN A 140 12.87 18.85 8.19
N ARG A 141 11.65 18.44 7.85
CA ARG A 141 11.17 18.47 6.46
C ARG A 141 11.09 19.88 5.90
N ALA A 142 10.59 20.83 6.69
CA ALA A 142 10.53 22.23 6.30
C ALA A 142 11.93 22.82 6.09
N CYS A 143 12.90 22.51 6.96
CA CYS A 143 14.29 22.90 6.79
C CYS A 143 14.90 22.33 5.51
N ALA A 144 14.69 21.04 5.22
CA ALA A 144 15.17 20.42 3.99
C ALA A 144 14.61 21.08 2.74
N GLN A 145 13.31 21.34 2.71
CA GLN A 145 12.65 22.03 1.58
C GLN A 145 13.13 23.47 1.41
N SER A 146 13.23 24.21 2.50
CA SER A 146 13.75 25.59 2.48
C SER A 146 15.18 25.64 1.96
N PHE A 147 16.05 24.75 2.45
CA PHE A 147 17.43 24.66 2.00
C PHE A 147 17.53 24.34 0.50
N LEU A 148 16.78 23.37 0.02
CA LEU A 148 16.76 23.01 -1.41
C LEU A 148 16.26 24.16 -2.30
N GLN A 149 15.25 24.92 -1.85
CA GLN A 149 14.78 26.11 -2.57
C GLN A 149 15.84 27.21 -2.58
N TRP A 150 16.49 27.48 -1.45
CA TRP A 150 17.57 28.41 -1.34
C TRP A 150 18.75 28.06 -2.26
N LEU A 151 19.14 26.79 -2.28
CA LEU A 151 20.20 26.28 -3.13
C LEU A 151 19.87 26.45 -4.63
N LEU A 152 18.65 26.10 -5.01
CA LEU A 152 18.16 26.29 -6.39
C LEU A 152 18.13 27.77 -6.79
N TYR A 153 17.67 28.63 -5.91
CA TYR A 153 17.64 30.07 -6.17
C TYR A 153 19.03 30.61 -6.48
N HIS A 154 20.02 30.31 -5.65
CA HIS A 154 21.39 30.79 -5.87
C HIS A 154 22.09 30.15 -7.06
N LEU A 155 21.87 28.86 -7.33
CA LEU A 155 22.38 28.23 -8.56
C LEU A 155 21.78 28.87 -9.83
N ASN A 156 20.49 29.22 -9.81
CA ASN A 156 19.86 29.93 -10.93
C ASN A 156 20.40 31.34 -11.10
N GLN A 157 20.69 32.06 -9.99
CA GLN A 157 21.35 33.37 -10.04
C GLN A 157 22.75 33.25 -10.68
N LEU A 158 23.54 32.26 -10.26
CA LEU A 158 24.86 31.99 -10.83
C LEU A 158 24.79 31.66 -12.32
N ARG A 159 23.79 30.88 -12.76
CA ARG A 159 23.55 30.54 -14.17
C ARG A 159 23.33 31.78 -15.04
N GLN A 160 22.72 32.82 -14.49
CA GLN A 160 22.44 34.07 -15.22
C GLN A 160 23.63 35.05 -15.24
N GLN A 161 24.66 34.82 -14.43
CA GLN A 161 25.84 35.67 -14.39
C GLN A 161 26.73 35.50 -15.63
N LYS A 162 26.97 36.56 -16.39
CA LYS A 162 27.78 36.56 -17.61
C LYS A 162 29.30 36.29 -17.42
N ARG A 163 29.78 36.16 -16.19
CA ARG A 163 31.21 36.06 -15.83
C ARG A 163 31.66 34.65 -15.45
N ILE A 164 30.84 33.62 -15.65
CA ILE A 164 31.19 32.23 -15.33
C ILE A 164 31.84 31.55 -16.54
N SER A 165 32.91 30.76 -16.34
CA SER A 165 33.51 29.95 -17.41
C SER A 165 32.52 28.93 -17.95
N SER A 166 32.62 28.60 -19.26
CA SER A 166 31.69 27.67 -19.92
C SER A 166 31.62 26.31 -19.24
N LYS A 167 32.75 25.78 -18.74
CA LYS A 167 32.78 24.51 -18.01
C LYS A 167 31.96 24.58 -16.71
N ARG A 168 32.14 25.65 -15.95
CA ARG A 168 31.44 25.85 -14.67
C ARG A 168 29.94 26.11 -14.87
N LEU A 169 29.59 26.75 -15.99
CA LEU A 169 28.18 26.96 -16.35
C LEU A 169 27.48 25.61 -16.61
N ILE A 170 28.12 24.66 -17.28
CA ILE A 170 27.57 23.32 -17.53
C ILE A 170 27.32 22.61 -16.18
N GLU A 171 28.32 22.61 -15.28
CA GLU A 171 28.19 21.97 -13.95
C GLU A 171 27.09 22.59 -13.09
N VAL A 172 26.92 23.92 -13.16
CA VAL A 172 25.79 24.61 -12.48
C VAL A 172 24.45 24.24 -13.11
N GLN A 173 24.39 24.10 -14.45
CA GLN A 173 23.18 23.67 -15.13
C GLN A 173 22.78 22.23 -14.77
N GLU A 174 23.75 21.31 -14.71
CA GLU A 174 23.53 19.94 -14.27
C GLU A 174 23.03 19.88 -12.82
N ALA A 175 23.63 20.68 -11.91
CA ALA A 175 23.19 20.75 -10.53
C ALA A 175 21.76 21.30 -10.40
N VAL A 176 21.40 22.31 -11.17
CA VAL A 176 20.02 22.83 -11.21
C VAL A 176 19.05 21.77 -11.69
N MET A 177 19.36 21.07 -12.77
CA MET A 177 18.53 20.00 -13.30
C MET A 177 18.31 18.88 -12.27
N GLN A 178 19.39 18.44 -11.60
CA GLN A 178 19.30 17.40 -10.56
C GLN A 178 18.41 17.84 -9.38
N LEU A 179 18.58 19.08 -8.91
CA LEU A 179 17.78 19.60 -7.80
C LEU A 179 16.32 19.81 -8.17
N GLU A 180 16.02 20.29 -9.38
CA GLU A 180 14.65 20.43 -9.87
C GLU A 180 13.99 19.03 -10.01
N MET A 181 14.72 18.02 -10.46
CA MET A 181 14.25 16.65 -10.49
C MET A 181 13.96 16.13 -9.08
N ILE A 182 14.88 16.29 -8.12
CA ILE A 182 14.67 15.90 -6.71
C ILE A 182 13.45 16.63 -6.14
N ARG A 183 13.33 17.93 -6.35
CA ARG A 183 12.19 18.73 -5.91
C ARG A 183 10.88 18.21 -6.47
N SER A 184 10.83 17.87 -7.75
CA SER A 184 9.61 17.36 -8.40
C SER A 184 9.19 15.99 -7.83
N ILE A 185 10.16 15.12 -7.53
CA ILE A 185 9.91 13.79 -6.96
C ILE A 185 9.52 13.87 -5.48
N THR A 186 10.07 14.83 -4.73
CA THR A 186 9.81 14.99 -3.30
C THR A 186 8.64 15.91 -2.97
N ASP A 187 8.10 16.62 -3.95
CA ASP A 187 6.93 17.49 -3.75
C ASP A 187 5.64 16.67 -3.69
N LEU A 188 5.29 16.25 -2.48
CA LEU A 188 4.07 15.48 -2.21
C LEU A 188 2.83 16.37 -1.97
N ARG A 189 2.91 17.69 -2.17
CA ARG A 189 1.74 18.59 -2.06
C ARG A 189 0.68 18.25 -3.10
N VAL A 190 1.10 17.81 -4.28
CA VAL A 190 0.22 17.31 -5.35
C VAL A 190 0.71 15.94 -5.80
N PRO A 191 0.45 14.87 -5.04
CA PRO A 191 0.99 13.53 -5.31
C PRO A 191 0.59 12.98 -6.68
N ALA A 192 -0.50 13.49 -7.26
CA ALA A 192 -0.93 13.12 -8.61
C ALA A 192 0.09 13.47 -9.70
N LEU A 193 0.89 14.53 -9.52
CA LEU A 193 1.89 14.96 -10.51
C LEU A 193 3.08 14.00 -10.64
N ALA A 194 3.32 13.14 -9.64
CA ALA A 194 4.35 12.09 -9.73
C ALA A 194 4.02 11.03 -10.79
N PHE A 195 2.79 10.98 -11.32
CA PHE A 195 2.31 9.98 -12.27
C PHE A 195 2.06 10.59 -13.65
N ALA A 196 3.12 10.99 -14.33
CA ALA A 196 3.04 11.67 -15.63
C ALA A 196 2.22 10.88 -16.68
N ASN A 197 2.38 9.55 -16.74
CA ASN A 197 1.63 8.70 -17.67
C ASN A 197 0.12 8.74 -17.44
N ALA A 198 -0.30 8.73 -16.17
CA ALA A 198 -1.72 8.85 -15.84
C ALA A 198 -2.25 10.28 -16.09
N ARG A 199 -1.40 11.31 -15.90
CA ARG A 199 -1.77 12.72 -16.11
C ARG A 199 -1.79 13.11 -17.59
N SER A 200 -1.22 12.30 -18.49
CA SER A 200 -1.32 12.50 -19.95
C SER A 200 -2.70 12.12 -20.52
N LEU A 201 -3.57 11.52 -19.71
CA LEU A 201 -4.91 11.08 -20.07
C LEU A 201 -5.95 11.81 -19.21
N THR A 202 -7.10 12.14 -19.79
CA THR A 202 -8.32 12.40 -19.03
C THR A 202 -9.01 11.06 -18.83
N ARG A 203 -8.98 10.56 -17.58
CA ARG A 203 -9.50 9.24 -17.25
C ARG A 203 -10.99 9.34 -16.89
N GLN A 204 -11.74 8.31 -17.25
CA GLN A 204 -13.12 8.14 -16.78
C GLN A 204 -13.10 7.20 -15.56
N ILE A 205 -13.45 7.75 -14.39
CA ILE A 205 -13.51 6.98 -13.15
C ILE A 205 -14.96 6.56 -12.93
N HIS A 206 -15.19 5.24 -12.90
CA HIS A 206 -16.48 4.63 -12.54
C HIS A 206 -16.40 4.09 -11.12
N LEU A 207 -16.98 4.81 -10.16
CA LEU A 207 -17.01 4.42 -8.76
C LEU A 207 -18.26 3.60 -8.46
N HIS A 208 -18.11 2.29 -8.30
CA HIS A 208 -19.17 1.35 -7.98
C HIS A 208 -19.28 1.18 -6.47
N VAL A 209 -20.32 1.76 -5.86
CA VAL A 209 -20.51 1.72 -4.41
C VAL A 209 -21.76 0.95 -4.02
N GLY A 210 -21.65 0.17 -2.96
CA GLY A 210 -22.75 -0.61 -2.43
C GLY A 210 -22.31 -1.66 -1.42
N PRO A 211 -23.24 -2.33 -0.76
CA PRO A 211 -22.94 -3.38 0.21
C PRO A 211 -22.29 -4.60 -0.46
N THR A 212 -21.82 -5.52 0.35
CA THR A 212 -21.39 -6.84 -0.14
C THR A 212 -22.55 -7.57 -0.82
N ASN A 213 -22.24 -8.41 -1.81
CA ASN A 213 -23.26 -9.17 -2.58
C ASN A 213 -24.25 -8.27 -3.33
N SER A 214 -23.78 -7.16 -3.92
CA SER A 214 -24.58 -6.24 -4.74
C SER A 214 -24.26 -6.31 -6.25
N GLY A 215 -23.28 -7.12 -6.65
CA GLY A 215 -22.87 -7.26 -8.05
C GLY A 215 -21.92 -6.15 -8.56
N LYS A 216 -21.48 -5.20 -7.72
CA LYS A 216 -20.61 -4.09 -8.11
C LYS A 216 -19.34 -4.52 -8.83
N THR A 217 -18.57 -5.46 -8.25
CA THR A 217 -17.33 -5.98 -8.84
C THR A 217 -17.60 -6.79 -10.12
N HIS A 218 -18.73 -7.49 -10.20
CA HIS A 218 -19.12 -8.25 -11.39
C HIS A 218 -19.27 -7.34 -12.62
N GLY A 219 -19.98 -6.21 -12.50
CA GLY A 219 -20.13 -5.25 -13.59
C GLY A 219 -18.79 -4.72 -14.12
N ALA A 220 -17.88 -4.35 -13.21
CA ALA A 220 -16.54 -3.91 -13.57
C ALA A 220 -15.73 -5.02 -14.27
N LEU A 221 -15.81 -6.28 -13.81
CA LEU A 221 -15.13 -7.42 -14.43
C LEU A 221 -15.68 -7.75 -15.82
N VAL A 222 -16.97 -7.57 -16.06
CA VAL A 222 -17.58 -7.70 -17.40
C VAL A 222 -16.97 -6.67 -18.36
N THR A 223 -16.86 -5.41 -17.94
CA THR A 223 -16.20 -4.37 -18.76
C THR A 223 -14.72 -4.73 -19.02
N LEU A 224 -13.99 -5.13 -17.99
CA LEU A 224 -12.60 -5.57 -18.11
C LEU A 224 -12.42 -6.73 -19.09
N SER A 225 -13.30 -7.74 -19.05
CA SER A 225 -13.21 -8.92 -19.92
C SER A 225 -13.38 -8.61 -21.40
N ARG A 226 -14.03 -7.50 -21.75
CA ARG A 226 -14.25 -7.02 -23.11
C ARG A 226 -13.14 -6.09 -23.61
N ALA A 227 -12.33 -5.56 -22.71
CA ALA A 227 -11.25 -4.65 -23.05
C ALA A 227 -10.12 -5.35 -23.81
N ARG A 228 -9.46 -4.63 -24.71
CA ARG A 228 -8.28 -5.16 -25.40
C ARG A 228 -7.12 -5.32 -24.43
N THR A 229 -6.85 -4.30 -23.63
CA THR A 229 -5.84 -4.30 -22.57
C THR A 229 -6.48 -3.91 -21.25
N GLY A 230 -6.13 -4.60 -20.18
CA GLY A 230 -6.71 -4.26 -18.90
C GLY A 230 -6.05 -4.94 -17.70
N MET A 231 -6.40 -4.40 -16.53
CA MET A 231 -5.87 -4.86 -15.25
C MET A 231 -6.97 -5.01 -14.21
N TYR A 232 -6.92 -6.10 -13.45
CA TYR A 232 -7.62 -6.21 -12.17
C TYR A 232 -6.61 -6.14 -11.03
N ALA A 233 -6.85 -5.29 -10.06
CA ALA A 233 -6.07 -5.13 -8.86
C ALA A 233 -6.92 -5.39 -7.60
N GLY A 234 -6.68 -6.51 -6.94
CA GLY A 234 -7.44 -6.95 -5.77
C GLY A 234 -6.68 -6.86 -4.45
N PRO A 235 -7.41 -6.86 -3.31
CA PRO A 235 -6.81 -6.77 -1.97
C PRO A 235 -6.06 -8.01 -1.54
N LEU A 236 -6.35 -9.17 -2.14
CA LEU A 236 -5.85 -10.48 -1.73
C LEU A 236 -5.44 -11.32 -2.93
N ARG A 237 -4.39 -12.13 -2.75
CA ARG A 237 -3.92 -13.10 -3.74
C ARG A 237 -5.03 -14.05 -4.23
N LEU A 238 -5.88 -14.49 -3.31
CA LEU A 238 -6.99 -15.39 -3.63
C LEU A 238 -7.99 -14.77 -4.61
N LEU A 239 -8.32 -13.47 -4.45
CA LEU A 239 -9.19 -12.74 -5.38
C LEU A 239 -8.50 -12.52 -6.73
N ALA A 240 -7.23 -12.16 -6.73
CA ALA A 240 -6.48 -12.04 -7.96
C ALA A 240 -6.43 -13.37 -8.72
N HIS A 241 -6.24 -14.48 -8.01
CA HIS A 241 -6.25 -15.83 -8.59
C HIS A 241 -7.64 -16.22 -9.13
N GLU A 242 -8.72 -15.95 -8.37
CA GLU A 242 -10.10 -16.22 -8.82
C GLU A 242 -10.41 -15.46 -10.12
N VAL A 243 -10.08 -14.19 -10.18
CA VAL A 243 -10.32 -13.38 -11.39
C VAL A 243 -9.47 -13.89 -12.56
N TRP A 244 -8.20 -14.20 -12.32
CA TRP A 244 -7.32 -14.82 -13.30
C TRP A 244 -7.91 -16.14 -13.85
N GLU A 245 -8.36 -17.05 -12.98
CA GLU A 245 -8.97 -18.33 -13.36
C GLU A 245 -10.22 -18.10 -14.19
N ARG A 246 -11.13 -17.23 -13.73
CA ARG A 246 -12.40 -16.91 -14.41
C ARG A 246 -12.20 -16.25 -15.77
N MET A 247 -11.20 -15.38 -15.95
CA MET A 247 -10.87 -14.77 -17.25
C MET A 247 -10.42 -15.84 -18.25
N ASN A 248 -9.49 -16.70 -17.83
CA ASN A 248 -8.94 -17.77 -18.68
C ASN A 248 -9.96 -18.87 -19.01
N GLN A 249 -10.93 -19.10 -18.13
CA GLN A 249 -12.01 -20.11 -18.35
C GLN A 249 -13.24 -19.52 -19.07
N GLY A 250 -13.35 -18.20 -19.25
CA GLY A 250 -14.53 -17.54 -19.81
C GLY A 250 -15.76 -17.61 -18.89
N THR A 251 -15.55 -17.68 -17.57
CA THR A 251 -16.65 -17.81 -16.59
C THR A 251 -16.98 -16.51 -15.86
N ILE A 252 -16.55 -15.37 -16.38
CA ILE A 252 -16.89 -14.04 -15.82
C ILE A 252 -18.38 -13.80 -15.93
N SER A 253 -18.97 -14.02 -17.12
CA SER A 253 -20.40 -13.90 -17.37
C SER A 253 -20.78 -14.80 -18.55
N PRO A 254 -22.03 -15.29 -18.61
CA PRO A 254 -22.53 -16.04 -19.77
C PRO A 254 -22.30 -15.26 -21.06
N GLY A 255 -21.82 -15.94 -22.11
CA GLY A 255 -21.56 -15.35 -23.43
C GLY A 255 -20.24 -14.57 -23.55
N ILE A 256 -19.41 -14.50 -22.52
CA ILE A 256 -18.06 -13.95 -22.60
C ILE A 256 -17.07 -15.10 -22.86
N PRO A 257 -16.31 -15.07 -23.98
CA PRO A 257 -15.33 -16.11 -24.26
C PRO A 257 -14.13 -16.05 -23.29
N PRO A 258 -13.36 -17.14 -23.16
CA PRO A 258 -12.08 -17.14 -22.46
C PRO A 258 -11.14 -16.05 -23.00
N ARG A 259 -10.41 -15.40 -22.11
CA ARG A 259 -9.43 -14.36 -22.44
C ARG A 259 -8.12 -14.65 -21.75
N ALA A 260 -7.02 -14.68 -22.50
CA ALA A 260 -5.70 -14.82 -21.93
C ALA A 260 -5.45 -13.71 -20.89
N CYS A 261 -5.23 -14.11 -19.66
CA CYS A 261 -4.98 -13.24 -18.52
C CYS A 261 -3.79 -13.77 -17.74
N ASN A 262 -2.80 -12.95 -17.47
CA ASN A 262 -1.65 -13.29 -16.63
C ASN A 262 -1.95 -12.99 -15.16
N LEU A 263 -1.28 -13.72 -14.26
CA LEU A 263 -1.37 -13.48 -12.81
C LEU A 263 -0.06 -12.88 -12.29
N ARG A 264 -0.17 -11.85 -11.45
CA ARG A 264 0.98 -11.23 -10.80
C ARG A 264 0.67 -10.89 -9.33
N THR A 265 1.30 -11.62 -8.43
CA THR A 265 1.19 -11.39 -6.98
C THR A 265 2.58 -11.27 -6.37
N GLY A 266 2.68 -10.87 -5.10
CA GLY A 266 3.96 -10.78 -4.41
C GLY A 266 4.70 -12.11 -4.24
N GLU A 267 4.00 -13.25 -4.36
CA GLU A 267 4.60 -14.58 -4.18
C GLU A 267 4.58 -15.42 -5.47
N GLU A 268 3.78 -15.05 -6.47
CA GLU A 268 3.55 -15.87 -7.64
C GLU A 268 3.34 -15.00 -8.89
N VAL A 269 3.97 -15.44 -9.99
CA VAL A 269 3.75 -14.91 -11.33
C VAL A 269 3.41 -16.09 -12.24
N ARG A 270 2.24 -16.04 -12.90
CA ARG A 270 1.83 -17.02 -13.92
C ARG A 270 1.62 -16.34 -15.25
N THR A 271 2.43 -16.67 -16.22
CA THR A 271 2.29 -16.19 -17.58
C THR A 271 1.57 -17.25 -18.39
N VAL A 272 0.34 -16.96 -18.81
CA VAL A 272 -0.44 -17.81 -19.71
C VAL A 272 -0.05 -17.52 -21.15
N ASP A 273 0.15 -16.24 -21.47
CA ASP A 273 0.58 -15.76 -22.78
C ASP A 273 1.41 -14.49 -22.57
N GLU A 274 2.57 -14.41 -23.17
CA GLU A 274 3.45 -13.23 -23.09
C GLU A 274 2.78 -11.97 -23.67
N TYR A 275 1.87 -12.14 -24.61
CA TYR A 275 1.11 -11.08 -25.27
C TYR A 275 -0.29 -10.88 -24.68
N ALA A 276 -0.60 -11.52 -23.54
CA ALA A 276 -1.89 -11.37 -22.88
C ALA A 276 -2.19 -9.87 -22.65
N GLY A 277 -3.33 -9.43 -23.15
CA GLY A 277 -3.82 -8.07 -22.95
C GLY A 277 -4.29 -7.82 -21.53
N LEU A 278 -4.66 -8.89 -20.79
CA LEU A 278 -5.21 -8.80 -19.44
C LEU A 278 -4.21 -9.29 -18.38
N VAL A 279 -4.25 -8.65 -17.23
CA VAL A 279 -3.49 -9.06 -16.04
C VAL A 279 -4.36 -8.97 -14.79
N SER A 280 -4.31 -9.99 -13.96
CA SER A 280 -4.88 -9.98 -12.61
C SER A 280 -3.76 -9.91 -11.58
N CYS A 281 -3.85 -9.00 -10.62
CA CYS A 281 -2.79 -8.80 -9.64
C CYS A 281 -3.33 -8.43 -8.25
N THR A 282 -2.46 -8.48 -7.24
CA THR A 282 -2.71 -7.77 -5.99
C THR A 282 -2.39 -6.29 -6.18
N VAL A 283 -3.07 -5.42 -5.45
CA VAL A 283 -2.98 -3.97 -5.66
C VAL A 283 -1.56 -3.43 -5.55
N GLU A 284 -0.71 -4.02 -4.70
CA GLU A 284 0.71 -3.67 -4.56
C GLU A 284 1.54 -3.96 -5.82
N MET A 285 1.05 -4.86 -6.68
CA MET A 285 1.71 -5.26 -7.93
C MET A 285 1.14 -4.53 -9.15
N ALA A 286 0.28 -3.52 -8.93
CA ALA A 286 -0.30 -2.73 -10.02
C ALA A 286 0.80 -1.96 -10.78
N ASP A 287 0.87 -2.19 -12.09
CA ASP A 287 1.87 -1.56 -12.95
C ASP A 287 1.34 -0.23 -13.51
N VAL A 288 1.84 0.86 -12.97
CA VAL A 288 1.47 2.23 -13.36
C VAL A 288 2.29 2.76 -14.55
N THR A 289 3.15 1.95 -15.13
CA THR A 289 4.01 2.36 -16.25
C THR A 289 3.41 2.10 -17.62
N ARG A 290 2.53 1.09 -17.75
CA ARG A 290 1.88 0.72 -19.03
C ARG A 290 0.44 1.23 -19.11
N PRO A 291 0.02 1.69 -20.32
CA PRO A 291 -1.36 2.13 -20.54
C PRO A 291 -2.33 0.92 -20.60
N TYR A 292 -3.56 1.16 -20.12
CA TYR A 292 -4.67 0.21 -20.16
C TYR A 292 -5.91 0.85 -20.77
N ASP A 293 -6.73 0.04 -21.45
CA ASP A 293 -8.06 0.50 -21.84
C ASP A 293 -8.98 0.53 -20.59
N VAL A 294 -8.95 -0.54 -19.76
CA VAL A 294 -9.76 -0.66 -18.55
C VAL A 294 -8.89 -1.15 -17.38
N ALA A 295 -9.02 -0.50 -16.22
CA ALA A 295 -8.45 -1.00 -14.97
C ALA A 295 -9.54 -1.11 -13.89
N VAL A 296 -9.49 -2.17 -13.08
CA VAL A 296 -10.42 -2.40 -11.97
C VAL A 296 -9.60 -2.45 -10.67
N ILE A 297 -9.95 -1.59 -9.71
CA ILE A 297 -9.41 -1.62 -8.35
C ILE A 297 -10.53 -2.04 -7.41
N ASP A 298 -10.38 -3.19 -6.76
CA ASP A 298 -11.40 -3.72 -5.87
C ASP A 298 -11.15 -3.33 -4.40
N GLU A 299 -12.22 -3.35 -3.59
CA GLU A 299 -12.21 -2.99 -2.17
C GLU A 299 -11.56 -1.62 -1.91
N ILE A 300 -12.00 -0.59 -2.65
CA ILE A 300 -11.39 0.77 -2.61
C ILE A 300 -11.39 1.40 -1.21
N GLN A 301 -12.25 0.99 -0.28
CA GLN A 301 -12.22 1.46 1.11
C GLN A 301 -10.92 1.10 1.84
N MET A 302 -10.16 0.12 1.33
CA MET A 302 -8.83 -0.20 1.85
C MET A 302 -7.80 0.93 1.67
N ILE A 303 -8.13 1.96 0.90
CA ILE A 303 -7.32 3.19 0.81
C ILE A 303 -7.13 3.87 2.19
N ALA A 304 -8.04 3.63 3.14
CA ALA A 304 -7.96 4.11 4.52
C ALA A 304 -7.14 3.19 5.45
N ASP A 305 -6.64 2.05 4.97
CA ASP A 305 -5.86 1.12 5.79
C ASP A 305 -4.49 1.75 6.15
N PRO A 306 -4.12 1.81 7.47
CA PRO A 306 -2.88 2.46 7.91
C PRO A 306 -1.60 1.83 7.35
N GLN A 307 -1.63 0.54 7.02
CA GLN A 307 -0.45 -0.21 6.59
C GLN A 307 -0.41 -0.40 5.06
N ARG A 308 -1.57 -0.64 4.43
CA ARG A 308 -1.66 -1.01 3.02
C ARG A 308 -2.30 0.06 2.13
N GLY A 309 -2.95 1.07 2.70
CA GLY A 309 -3.71 2.08 1.96
C GLY A 309 -2.89 2.84 0.91
N PHE A 310 -1.57 2.92 1.10
CA PHE A 310 -0.66 3.53 0.12
C PHE A 310 -0.74 2.85 -1.26
N ALA A 311 -0.97 1.53 -1.32
CA ALA A 311 -1.05 0.80 -2.58
C ALA A 311 -2.31 1.19 -3.38
N TRP A 312 -3.46 1.37 -2.70
CA TRP A 312 -4.68 1.89 -3.34
C TRP A 312 -4.51 3.33 -3.80
N THR A 313 -3.90 4.18 -2.96
CA THR A 313 -3.58 5.56 -3.35
C THR A 313 -2.68 5.60 -4.58
N HIS A 314 -1.62 4.78 -4.61
CA HIS A 314 -0.72 4.65 -5.75
C HIS A 314 -1.44 4.18 -7.02
N ALA A 315 -2.30 3.16 -6.91
CA ALA A 315 -3.06 2.64 -8.03
C ALA A 315 -4.10 3.65 -8.56
N VAL A 316 -4.85 4.32 -7.68
CA VAL A 316 -5.86 5.34 -8.07
C VAL A 316 -5.19 6.52 -8.75
N LEU A 317 -4.11 7.05 -8.20
CA LEU A 317 -3.41 8.20 -8.78
C LEU A 317 -2.61 7.84 -10.03
N GLY A 318 -2.02 6.63 -10.05
CA GLY A 318 -0.97 6.28 -11.00
C GLY A 318 -1.36 5.42 -12.19
N LEU A 319 -2.47 4.68 -12.17
CA LEU A 319 -2.83 3.83 -13.30
C LEU A 319 -3.21 4.66 -14.54
N PRO A 320 -2.48 4.53 -15.65
CA PRO A 320 -2.81 5.21 -16.91
C PRO A 320 -3.87 4.38 -17.67
N ALA A 321 -5.09 4.36 -17.17
CA ALA A 321 -6.23 3.66 -17.75
C ALA A 321 -7.24 4.66 -18.32
N LYS A 322 -7.83 4.38 -19.49
CA LYS A 322 -8.89 5.20 -20.05
C LYS A 322 -10.14 5.16 -19.17
N GLU A 323 -10.53 3.95 -18.76
CA GLU A 323 -11.60 3.70 -17.81
C GLU A 323 -11.03 3.06 -16.54
N LEU A 324 -11.27 3.69 -15.40
CA LEU A 324 -10.83 3.23 -14.09
C LEU A 324 -12.05 2.89 -13.22
N HIS A 325 -12.31 1.60 -13.03
CA HIS A 325 -13.40 1.11 -12.21
C HIS A 325 -12.93 0.89 -10.77
N LEU A 326 -13.54 1.60 -9.83
CA LEU A 326 -13.27 1.50 -8.39
C LEU A 326 -14.46 0.83 -7.73
N CYS A 327 -14.28 -0.30 -7.05
CA CYS A 327 -15.37 -1.05 -6.41
C CYS A 327 -15.22 -1.01 -4.89
N GLY A 328 -16.29 -0.62 -4.16
CA GLY A 328 -16.24 -0.63 -2.69
C GLY A 328 -17.43 -0.04 -1.97
N GLU A 329 -17.19 0.57 -0.83
CA GLU A 329 -18.19 1.12 0.05
C GLU A 329 -18.52 2.60 -0.26
N ALA A 330 -19.76 3.02 0.01
CA ALA A 330 -20.20 4.40 -0.20
C ALA A 330 -19.43 5.44 0.63
N SER A 331 -18.82 5.03 1.73
CA SER A 331 -17.96 5.89 2.58
C SER A 331 -16.77 6.49 1.83
N THR A 332 -16.37 5.90 0.70
CA THR A 332 -15.22 6.36 -0.11
C THR A 332 -15.55 7.48 -1.07
N VAL A 333 -16.83 7.74 -1.35
CA VAL A 333 -17.27 8.73 -2.35
C VAL A 333 -16.63 10.10 -2.16
N PRO A 334 -16.65 10.73 -0.96
CA PRO A 334 -16.05 12.07 -0.79
C PRO A 334 -14.56 12.11 -1.10
N LEU A 335 -13.81 11.07 -0.71
CA LEU A 335 -12.39 10.97 -0.97
C LEU A 335 -12.10 10.83 -2.46
N ILE A 336 -12.82 9.93 -3.15
CA ILE A 336 -12.60 9.70 -4.58
C ILE A 336 -13.03 10.92 -5.41
N GLN A 337 -14.09 11.64 -5.01
CA GLN A 337 -14.45 12.93 -5.61
C GLN A 337 -13.30 13.95 -5.49
N HIS A 338 -12.70 14.04 -4.32
CA HIS A 338 -11.56 14.92 -4.11
C HIS A 338 -10.36 14.53 -4.97
N LEU A 339 -10.01 13.24 -5.03
CA LEU A 339 -8.90 12.74 -5.83
C LEU A 339 -9.14 12.92 -7.34
N ALA A 340 -10.35 12.64 -7.82
CA ALA A 340 -10.72 12.85 -9.23
C ALA A 340 -10.57 14.33 -9.62
N LYS A 341 -11.08 15.23 -8.78
CA LYS A 341 -10.92 16.69 -9.00
C LYS A 341 -9.46 17.11 -9.00
N LEU A 342 -8.64 16.60 -8.08
CA LEU A 342 -7.20 16.86 -8.00
C LEU A 342 -6.47 16.40 -9.26
N CYS A 343 -6.91 15.29 -9.85
CA CYS A 343 -6.32 14.69 -11.04
C CYS A 343 -6.86 15.26 -12.35
N GLY A 344 -7.99 16.00 -12.35
CA GLY A 344 -8.70 16.41 -13.56
C GLY A 344 -9.40 15.25 -14.28
N ASP A 345 -9.80 14.21 -13.54
CA ASP A 345 -10.48 13.04 -14.07
C ASP A 345 -12.03 13.20 -13.99
N ASP A 346 -12.75 12.58 -14.92
CA ASP A 346 -14.21 12.55 -14.92
C ASP A 346 -14.71 11.43 -13.99
N LEU A 347 -15.62 11.73 -13.06
CA LEU A 347 -16.12 10.78 -12.08
C LEU A 347 -17.62 10.47 -12.27
N HIS A 348 -17.93 9.18 -12.41
CA HIS A 348 -19.29 8.63 -12.45
C HIS A 348 -19.52 7.71 -11.25
N VAL A 349 -20.49 8.02 -10.40
CA VAL A 349 -20.81 7.21 -9.22
C VAL A 349 -22.02 6.32 -9.51
N HIS A 350 -21.83 5.01 -9.37
CA HIS A 350 -22.86 3.98 -9.55
C HIS A 350 -23.24 3.39 -8.21
N ASN A 351 -24.49 3.56 -7.80
CA ASN A 351 -25.01 3.01 -6.55
C ASN A 351 -25.64 1.64 -6.79
N TYR A 352 -25.24 0.67 -5.98
CA TYR A 352 -25.73 -0.70 -6.02
C TYR A 352 -26.47 -1.04 -4.75
N GLU A 353 -27.58 -1.73 -4.89
CA GLU A 353 -28.32 -2.30 -3.79
C GLU A 353 -28.00 -3.79 -3.64
N ARG A 354 -28.17 -4.31 -2.46
CA ARG A 354 -27.93 -5.72 -2.20
C ARG A 354 -28.94 -6.58 -2.96
N LEU A 355 -28.46 -7.66 -3.60
CA LEU A 355 -29.29 -8.57 -4.39
C LEU A 355 -30.32 -9.33 -3.52
N THR A 356 -29.94 -9.65 -2.28
CA THR A 356 -30.80 -10.33 -1.30
C THR A 356 -30.80 -9.55 0.01
N PRO A 357 -31.97 -9.29 0.65
CA PRO A 357 -32.00 -8.57 1.90
C PRO A 357 -31.28 -9.35 3.01
N LEU A 358 -30.60 -8.63 3.90
CA LEU A 358 -29.94 -9.19 5.07
C LEU A 358 -30.83 -8.96 6.30
N HIS A 359 -31.18 -10.03 6.99
CA HIS A 359 -31.99 -9.98 8.20
C HIS A 359 -31.18 -10.40 9.43
N VAL A 360 -31.31 -9.65 10.51
CA VAL A 360 -30.76 -10.04 11.80
C VAL A 360 -31.81 -10.93 12.49
N ALA A 361 -31.39 -12.17 12.86
CA ALA A 361 -32.29 -13.07 13.56
C ALA A 361 -32.68 -12.50 14.94
N PRO A 362 -33.94 -12.63 15.36
CA PRO A 362 -34.40 -12.08 16.63
C PRO A 362 -33.78 -12.75 17.86
N HIS A 363 -33.28 -13.98 17.73
CA HIS A 363 -32.70 -14.76 18.81
C HIS A 363 -31.31 -15.28 18.48
N SER A 364 -30.42 -15.26 19.46
CA SER A 364 -29.11 -15.93 19.42
C SER A 364 -29.30 -17.46 19.52
N LEU A 365 -28.27 -18.20 19.13
CA LEU A 365 -28.22 -19.65 19.45
C LEU A 365 -27.96 -19.93 20.93
N TYR A 366 -27.58 -18.92 21.71
CA TYR A 366 -27.25 -19.03 23.14
C TYR A 366 -26.22 -20.14 23.45
N GLY A 367 -25.26 -20.38 22.53
CA GLY A 367 -24.25 -21.41 22.66
C GLY A 367 -24.72 -22.83 22.34
N ASP A 368 -25.98 -23.02 21.96
CA ASP A 368 -26.53 -24.31 21.57
C ASP A 368 -26.14 -24.65 20.10
N LEU A 369 -25.01 -25.34 19.96
CA LEU A 369 -24.50 -25.77 18.67
C LEU A 369 -25.36 -26.85 17.98
N GLY A 370 -26.30 -27.50 18.70
CA GLY A 370 -27.29 -28.41 18.11
C GLY A 370 -28.28 -27.72 17.16
N LYS A 371 -28.39 -26.37 17.22
CA LYS A 371 -29.23 -25.56 16.34
C LYS A 371 -28.54 -25.10 15.06
N VAL A 372 -27.29 -25.52 14.84
CA VAL A 372 -26.53 -25.24 13.61
C VAL A 372 -27.12 -26.06 12.45
N GLN A 373 -27.25 -25.43 11.29
CA GLN A 373 -27.90 -25.99 10.11
C GLN A 373 -26.99 -25.98 8.89
N ARG A 374 -27.35 -26.75 7.88
CA ARG A 374 -26.66 -26.75 6.56
C ARG A 374 -26.70 -25.37 5.91
N GLY A 375 -25.53 -24.88 5.52
CA GLY A 375 -25.35 -23.55 4.94
C GLY A 375 -25.01 -22.48 5.95
N ASP A 376 -24.89 -22.81 7.23
CA ASP A 376 -24.42 -21.88 8.27
C ASP A 376 -22.91 -21.64 8.16
N CYS A 377 -22.50 -20.43 8.55
CA CYS A 377 -21.10 -20.09 8.77
C CYS A 377 -20.90 -19.54 10.18
N ILE A 378 -20.12 -20.24 10.98
CA ILE A 378 -19.75 -19.81 12.33
C ILE A 378 -18.42 -19.09 12.28
N VAL A 379 -18.38 -17.87 12.82
CA VAL A 379 -17.20 -16.98 12.79
C VAL A 379 -16.57 -16.87 14.15
N ALA A 380 -15.30 -17.31 14.26
CA ALA A 380 -14.49 -17.19 15.47
C ALA A 380 -13.08 -16.72 15.12
N PHE A 381 -12.43 -15.94 16.00
CA PHE A 381 -11.17 -15.28 15.70
C PHE A 381 -9.92 -15.98 16.23
N LYS A 382 -10.09 -17.02 17.07
CA LYS A 382 -8.98 -17.83 17.58
C LYS A 382 -8.96 -19.18 16.87
N ARG A 383 -7.78 -19.57 16.35
CA ARG A 383 -7.60 -20.85 15.64
C ARG A 383 -8.05 -22.05 16.50
N SER A 384 -7.68 -22.09 17.78
CA SER A 384 -8.12 -23.14 18.71
C SER A 384 -9.64 -23.22 18.84
N THR A 385 -10.33 -22.07 18.86
CA THR A 385 -11.80 -22.02 18.91
C THR A 385 -12.42 -22.56 17.63
N ILE A 386 -11.84 -22.25 16.46
CA ILE A 386 -12.32 -22.75 15.17
C ILE A 386 -12.31 -24.29 15.14
N PHE A 387 -11.20 -24.91 15.55
CA PHE A 387 -11.12 -26.37 15.60
C PHE A 387 -12.06 -26.98 16.63
N ARG A 388 -12.15 -26.41 17.84
CA ARG A 388 -13.09 -26.83 18.86
C ARG A 388 -14.54 -26.76 18.38
N LEU A 389 -14.94 -25.66 17.73
CA LEU A 389 -16.29 -25.50 17.18
C LEU A 389 -16.58 -26.57 16.11
N LYS A 390 -15.63 -26.84 15.22
CA LYS A 390 -15.75 -27.91 14.24
C LYS A 390 -16.07 -29.26 14.91
N GLU A 391 -15.23 -29.71 15.85
CA GLU A 391 -15.42 -30.97 16.56
C GLU A 391 -16.76 -31.03 17.30
N GLN A 392 -17.15 -29.95 17.98
CA GLN A 392 -18.41 -29.90 18.72
C GLN A 392 -19.64 -29.91 17.83
N ILE A 393 -19.59 -29.26 16.66
CA ILE A 393 -20.70 -29.24 15.70
C ILE A 393 -20.83 -30.63 15.08
N GLU A 394 -19.73 -31.22 14.61
CA GLU A 394 -19.73 -32.56 14.00
C GLU A 394 -20.24 -33.63 14.99
N ALA A 395 -19.79 -33.57 16.25
CA ALA A 395 -20.22 -34.49 17.30
C ALA A 395 -21.71 -34.36 17.67
N ARG A 396 -22.26 -33.12 17.70
CA ARG A 396 -23.64 -32.88 18.15
C ARG A 396 -24.68 -33.00 17.05
N THR A 397 -24.31 -32.64 15.81
CA THR A 397 -25.26 -32.55 14.71
C THR A 397 -25.03 -33.57 13.61
N GLY A 398 -23.87 -34.22 13.57
CA GLY A 398 -23.47 -35.11 12.45
C GLY A 398 -23.13 -34.35 11.15
N LEU A 399 -23.22 -33.00 11.14
CA LEU A 399 -22.91 -32.17 9.97
C LEU A 399 -21.40 -32.05 9.77
N GLN A 400 -20.94 -32.17 8.53
CA GLN A 400 -19.53 -32.04 8.20
C GLN A 400 -19.11 -30.59 8.03
N CYS A 401 -17.98 -30.19 8.67
CA CYS A 401 -17.54 -28.80 8.68
C CYS A 401 -16.36 -28.53 7.75
N ALA A 402 -16.50 -27.52 6.91
CA ALA A 402 -15.42 -26.85 6.19
C ALA A 402 -14.69 -25.83 7.08
N LEU A 403 -13.41 -25.59 6.82
CA LEU A 403 -12.59 -24.63 7.56
C LEU A 403 -12.06 -23.52 6.67
N ALA A 404 -12.11 -22.25 7.15
CA ALA A 404 -11.46 -21.12 6.50
C ALA A 404 -10.87 -20.14 7.53
N TYR A 405 -9.54 -20.05 7.64
CA TYR A 405 -8.86 -19.12 8.54
C TYR A 405 -7.56 -18.58 7.91
N GLY A 406 -7.02 -17.49 8.48
CA GLY A 406 -5.92 -16.73 7.88
C GLY A 406 -4.70 -17.57 7.45
N ALA A 407 -4.22 -18.45 8.33
CA ALA A 407 -3.02 -19.26 8.10
C ALA A 407 -3.21 -20.46 7.16
N LEU A 408 -4.44 -20.72 6.66
CA LEU A 408 -4.66 -21.79 5.68
C LEU A 408 -4.08 -21.36 4.32
N PRO A 409 -3.40 -22.26 3.57
CA PRO A 409 -2.97 -21.99 2.21
C PRO A 409 -4.14 -21.57 1.30
N PRO A 410 -3.92 -20.67 0.32
CA PRO A 410 -4.97 -20.19 -0.58
C PRO A 410 -5.69 -21.31 -1.33
N GLU A 411 -4.95 -22.31 -1.82
CA GLU A 411 -5.49 -23.47 -2.54
C GLU A 411 -6.44 -24.28 -1.65
N THR A 412 -6.02 -24.55 -0.41
CA THR A 412 -6.85 -25.27 0.56
C THR A 412 -8.11 -24.49 0.92
N LYS A 413 -8.02 -23.15 1.09
CA LYS A 413 -9.20 -22.29 1.30
C LYS A 413 -10.18 -22.40 0.11
N SER A 414 -9.65 -22.34 -1.11
CA SER A 414 -10.45 -22.46 -2.33
C SER A 414 -11.13 -23.82 -2.42
N GLU A 415 -10.43 -24.91 -2.09
CA GLU A 415 -10.98 -26.25 -2.08
C GLU A 415 -12.09 -26.40 -1.03
N GLN A 416 -11.87 -25.95 0.21
CA GLN A 416 -12.88 -25.94 1.27
C GLN A 416 -14.13 -25.16 0.85
N ALA A 417 -13.94 -24.00 0.21
CA ALA A 417 -15.04 -23.21 -0.33
C ALA A 417 -15.81 -23.93 -1.45
N LYS A 418 -15.11 -24.60 -2.38
CA LYS A 418 -15.73 -25.41 -3.46
C LYS A 418 -16.54 -26.57 -2.87
N LEU A 419 -16.02 -27.29 -1.89
CA LEU A 419 -16.72 -28.39 -1.22
C LEU A 419 -17.96 -27.91 -0.46
N PHE A 420 -17.87 -26.80 0.25
CA PHE A 420 -19.02 -26.18 0.93
C PHE A 420 -20.08 -25.71 -0.06
N ASN A 421 -19.70 -25.00 -1.12
CA ASN A 421 -20.60 -24.52 -2.15
C ASN A 421 -21.29 -25.65 -2.93
N ALA A 422 -20.64 -26.80 -3.08
CA ALA A 422 -21.17 -28.01 -3.70
C ALA A 422 -22.05 -28.83 -2.75
N GLY A 423 -22.19 -28.43 -1.48
CA GLY A 423 -22.96 -29.14 -0.46
C GLY A 423 -22.34 -30.49 -0.01
N LYS A 424 -21.06 -30.70 -0.33
CA LYS A 424 -20.29 -31.86 0.17
C LYS A 424 -19.85 -31.69 1.62
N LEU A 425 -19.70 -30.42 2.06
CA LEU A 425 -19.54 -30.02 3.45
C LEU A 425 -20.73 -29.13 3.81
N ASP A 426 -21.25 -29.31 5.01
CA ASP A 426 -22.54 -28.77 5.41
C ASP A 426 -22.47 -27.40 6.05
N VAL A 427 -21.42 -27.16 6.83
CA VAL A 427 -21.23 -25.97 7.66
C VAL A 427 -19.83 -25.41 7.43
N MET A 428 -19.69 -24.09 7.46
CA MET A 428 -18.37 -23.44 7.44
C MET A 428 -18.03 -22.97 8.85
N VAL A 429 -16.83 -23.26 9.34
CA VAL A 429 -16.27 -22.63 10.56
C VAL A 429 -15.05 -21.82 10.15
N ALA A 430 -15.10 -20.51 10.39
CA ALA A 430 -14.12 -19.60 9.79
C ALA A 430 -13.72 -18.45 10.71
N SER A 431 -12.62 -17.75 10.30
CA SER A 431 -12.27 -16.45 10.85
C SER A 431 -12.85 -15.31 9.98
N ASP A 432 -12.42 -14.08 10.23
CA ASP A 432 -12.67 -12.92 9.36
C ASP A 432 -12.15 -13.11 7.91
N ALA A 433 -11.37 -14.15 7.65
CA ALA A 433 -10.93 -14.53 6.31
C ALA A 433 -12.09 -14.75 5.30
N ILE A 434 -13.32 -15.03 5.76
CA ILE A 434 -14.50 -15.10 4.88
C ILE A 434 -14.98 -13.73 4.42
N GLY A 435 -14.69 -12.69 5.15
CA GLY A 435 -15.11 -11.32 4.82
C GLY A 435 -14.56 -10.84 3.48
N MET A 436 -13.42 -11.37 3.06
CA MET A 436 -12.77 -11.05 1.79
C MET A 436 -12.29 -12.32 1.08
N GLY A 437 -12.38 -12.35 -0.23
CA GLY A 437 -11.65 -13.30 -1.07
C GLY A 437 -12.25 -14.70 -1.23
N LEU A 438 -13.39 -14.99 -0.64
CA LEU A 438 -14.08 -16.27 -0.85
C LEU A 438 -15.51 -16.02 -1.36
N ASN A 439 -15.85 -16.64 -2.49
CA ASN A 439 -17.22 -16.68 -2.96
C ASN A 439 -17.92 -17.88 -2.31
N LEU A 440 -18.70 -17.62 -1.25
CA LEU A 440 -19.34 -18.64 -0.43
C LEU A 440 -20.87 -18.47 -0.51
N ARG A 441 -21.57 -19.61 -0.63
CA ARG A 441 -23.05 -19.67 -0.59
C ARG A 441 -23.51 -19.87 0.85
N ILE A 442 -23.31 -18.84 1.68
CA ILE A 442 -23.70 -18.85 3.09
C ILE A 442 -25.17 -18.46 3.20
N LYS A 443 -25.95 -19.21 3.98
CA LYS A 443 -27.34 -18.90 4.29
C LYS A 443 -27.48 -18.08 5.56
N ARG A 444 -26.61 -18.29 6.55
CA ARG A 444 -26.63 -17.62 7.84
C ARG A 444 -25.22 -17.50 8.41
N VAL A 445 -24.85 -16.30 8.82
CA VAL A 445 -23.61 -16.03 9.56
C VAL A 445 -23.90 -15.97 11.05
N ILE A 446 -23.13 -16.70 11.83
CA ILE A 446 -23.24 -16.79 13.29
C ILE A 446 -21.91 -16.36 13.88
N PHE A 447 -21.90 -15.29 14.67
CA PHE A 447 -20.70 -14.83 15.36
C PHE A 447 -20.59 -15.56 16.70
N ASP A 448 -19.49 -16.29 16.92
CA ASP A 448 -19.12 -16.84 18.24
C ASP A 448 -18.78 -15.72 19.22
N THR A 449 -18.11 -14.67 18.72
CA THR A 449 -17.78 -13.45 19.46
C THR A 449 -17.71 -12.26 18.50
N LEU A 450 -17.97 -11.06 19.03
CA LEU A 450 -17.77 -9.78 18.33
C LEU A 450 -16.47 -9.07 18.72
N SER A 451 -15.52 -9.80 19.32
CA SER A 451 -14.22 -9.26 19.72
C SER A 451 -13.10 -10.12 19.17
N LYS A 452 -11.99 -9.48 18.79
CA LYS A 452 -10.79 -10.17 18.29
C LYS A 452 -9.51 -9.66 18.96
N TRP A 453 -8.48 -10.49 18.95
CA TRP A 453 -7.15 -10.13 19.35
C TRP A 453 -6.47 -9.30 18.25
N ASN A 454 -5.94 -8.10 18.59
CA ASN A 454 -5.27 -7.21 17.64
C ASN A 454 -3.74 -7.36 17.61
N GLY A 455 -3.19 -8.30 18.41
CA GLY A 455 -1.75 -8.49 18.62
C GLY A 455 -1.29 -8.09 20.02
N THR A 456 -2.01 -7.19 20.69
CA THR A 456 -1.71 -6.69 22.04
C THR A 456 -2.84 -6.91 23.02
N GLU A 457 -4.09 -6.72 22.61
CA GLU A 457 -5.28 -6.82 23.46
C GLU A 457 -6.49 -7.34 22.68
N THR A 458 -7.56 -7.70 23.40
CA THR A 458 -8.84 -8.08 22.80
C THR A 458 -9.70 -6.84 22.61
N VAL A 459 -9.98 -6.49 21.34
CA VAL A 459 -10.75 -5.32 20.95
C VAL A 459 -12.07 -5.72 20.28
N PRO A 460 -13.15 -4.92 20.45
CA PRO A 460 -14.37 -5.10 19.68
C PRO A 460 -14.12 -4.98 18.17
N LEU A 461 -14.90 -5.70 17.37
CA LEU A 461 -14.90 -5.54 15.92
C LEU A 461 -15.45 -4.17 15.55
N TYR A 462 -14.83 -3.54 14.55
CA TYR A 462 -15.41 -2.36 13.93
C TYR A 462 -16.72 -2.71 13.20
N LEU A 463 -17.65 -1.76 13.15
CA LEU A 463 -18.94 -1.96 12.48
C LEU A 463 -18.78 -2.33 10.99
N SER A 464 -17.77 -1.78 10.31
CA SER A 464 -17.44 -2.14 8.93
C SER A 464 -17.05 -3.62 8.80
N GLN A 465 -16.24 -4.15 9.72
CA GLN A 465 -15.85 -5.57 9.76
C GLN A 465 -17.07 -6.49 9.99
N ILE A 466 -17.94 -6.11 10.93
CA ILE A 466 -19.19 -6.86 11.20
C ILE A 466 -20.06 -6.89 9.94
N LYS A 467 -20.28 -5.74 9.30
CA LYS A 467 -21.08 -5.63 8.06
C LYS A 467 -20.46 -6.43 6.91
N GLN A 468 -19.14 -6.41 6.77
CA GLN A 468 -18.42 -7.13 5.72
C GLN A 468 -18.53 -8.64 5.89
N ILE A 469 -18.37 -9.15 7.11
CA ILE A 469 -18.51 -10.58 7.43
C ILE A 469 -19.99 -11.00 7.32
N ALA A 470 -20.92 -10.30 7.99
CA ALA A 470 -22.34 -10.60 7.96
C ALA A 470 -22.92 -10.51 6.53
N GLY A 471 -22.38 -9.60 5.74
CA GLY A 471 -22.76 -9.41 4.34
C GLY A 471 -22.49 -10.59 3.42
N ARG A 472 -21.85 -11.64 3.90
CA ARG A 472 -21.62 -12.88 3.13
C ARG A 472 -22.80 -13.87 3.20
N ALA A 473 -23.78 -13.63 4.10
CA ALA A 473 -25.01 -14.42 4.17
C ALA A 473 -25.96 -14.11 3.01
#